data_1c830e5d238399c5fd1dca19e5d9a919
#
_entry.id   1c830e5d238399c5fd1dca19e5d9a919
#
_cell.length_a   1.000
_cell.length_b   1.000
_cell.length_c   1.000
_cell.angle_alpha   90.00
_cell.angle_beta   90.00
_cell.angle_gamma   90.00
#
_symmetry.space_group_name_H-M   'P 1'
#
loop_
_entity.id
_entity.type
_entity.pdbx_description
1 polymer ?
#
loop_
_entity_poly.entity_id
_entity_poly.type
_entity_poly.pdbx_seq_one_letter_code
_entity_poly.pdbx_strand_id
1 'polypeptide(L)'
;MPFFKAKEQAPAPAVDFDHLPRHIAIIMDGNGRWAQKRGLPRTAGHAAGAENFRTIATYCKDIGLEYLTVYAFSTENWKRPAEEVGAIMGLLKKYLLEAISRMERDRVKMEFFGDLSPLPQELQDLCRRTREISKGYDGCQVNVCLNYGG
;
A
#
# COMPACT_ATOMS: atom_id res chain seq x y z
N MET A 1 -7.29 7.52 -45.15
CA MET A 1 -6.85 7.39 -43.76
C MET A 1 -8.06 7.63 -42.88
N PRO A 2 -8.55 6.65 -42.14
CA PRO A 2 -9.58 6.94 -41.17
C PRO A 2 -8.92 7.71 -40.03
N PHE A 3 -9.33 8.95 -39.83
CA PHE A 3 -9.01 9.71 -38.64
C PHE A 3 -9.72 9.02 -37.48
N PHE A 4 -8.98 8.30 -36.64
CA PHE A 4 -9.47 7.91 -35.34
C PHE A 4 -9.67 9.20 -34.54
N LYS A 5 -10.91 9.70 -34.48
CA LYS A 5 -11.28 10.68 -33.46
C LYS A 5 -10.98 10.02 -32.14
N ALA A 6 -10.00 10.57 -31.41
CA ALA A 6 -9.83 10.24 -30.02
C ALA A 6 -11.21 10.41 -29.37
N LYS A 7 -11.75 9.35 -28.77
CA LYS A 7 -12.94 9.48 -27.93
C LYS A 7 -12.57 10.51 -26.85
N GLU A 8 -13.22 11.66 -26.89
CA GLU A 8 -13.18 12.57 -25.75
C GLU A 8 -13.57 11.76 -24.53
N GLN A 9 -12.61 11.52 -23.64
CA GLN A 9 -12.90 10.91 -22.35
C GLN A 9 -13.80 11.90 -21.61
N ALA A 10 -14.95 11.41 -21.15
CA ALA A 10 -15.80 12.21 -20.28
C ALA A 10 -14.95 12.70 -19.09
N PRO A 11 -15.10 13.96 -18.64
CA PRO A 11 -14.36 14.47 -17.49
C PRO A 11 -14.60 13.55 -16.29
N ALA A 12 -13.55 13.29 -15.51
CA ALA A 12 -13.67 12.52 -14.27
C ALA A 12 -14.72 13.18 -13.38
N PRO A 13 -15.58 12.39 -12.69
CA PRO A 13 -16.56 12.95 -11.78
C PRO A 13 -15.84 13.77 -10.70
N ALA A 14 -16.39 14.92 -10.36
CA ALA A 14 -15.87 15.76 -9.29
C ALA A 14 -15.98 15.02 -7.95
N VAL A 15 -14.94 15.12 -7.13
CA VAL A 15 -14.94 14.56 -5.77
C VAL A 15 -15.73 15.49 -4.86
N ASP A 16 -16.72 14.95 -4.17
CA ASP A 16 -17.44 15.67 -3.13
C ASP A 16 -16.70 15.51 -1.79
N PHE A 17 -15.88 16.49 -1.45
CA PHE A 17 -15.07 16.48 -0.23
C PHE A 17 -15.87 16.63 1.07
N ASP A 18 -17.13 17.03 0.99
CA ASP A 18 -18.02 17.12 2.16
C ASP A 18 -18.65 15.77 2.53
N HIS A 19 -18.60 14.80 1.61
CA HIS A 19 -19.19 13.47 1.77
C HIS A 19 -18.18 12.35 1.50
N LEU A 20 -16.96 12.48 1.99
CA LEU A 20 -15.94 11.44 1.89
C LEU A 20 -16.28 10.24 2.78
N PRO A 21 -15.96 9.01 2.35
CA PRO A 21 -16.00 7.88 3.26
C PRO A 21 -14.99 8.11 4.40
N ARG A 22 -15.28 7.54 5.55
CA ARG A 22 -14.34 7.59 6.68
C ARG A 22 -13.20 6.59 6.54
N HIS A 23 -13.44 5.50 5.83
CA HIS A 23 -12.52 4.38 5.68
C HIS A 23 -12.51 3.88 4.24
N ILE A 24 -11.32 3.79 3.66
CA ILE A 24 -11.10 3.15 2.36
C ILE A 24 -10.18 1.95 2.57
N ALA A 25 -10.55 0.82 2.01
CA ALA A 25 -9.72 -0.37 1.99
C ALA A 25 -9.32 -0.71 0.55
N ILE A 26 -8.04 -1.04 0.34
CA ILE A 26 -7.47 -1.34 -0.96
C ILE A 26 -6.85 -2.73 -0.93
N ILE A 27 -7.24 -3.56 -1.89
CA ILE A 27 -6.57 -4.83 -2.18
C ILE A 27 -5.59 -4.58 -3.32
N MET A 28 -4.31 -4.81 -3.06
CA MET A 28 -3.26 -4.69 -4.07
C MET A 28 -3.19 -5.99 -4.86
N ASP A 29 -3.79 -6.01 -6.04
CA ASP A 29 -3.83 -7.18 -6.90
C ASP A 29 -3.49 -6.83 -8.35
N GLY A 30 -2.88 -7.79 -9.05
CA GLY A 30 -2.58 -7.66 -10.47
C GLY A 30 -1.26 -7.01 -10.82
N ASN A 31 -0.45 -6.58 -9.86
CA ASN A 31 0.83 -5.92 -10.12
C ASN A 31 1.84 -6.82 -10.86
N GLY A 32 1.89 -8.11 -10.52
CA GLY A 32 2.72 -9.08 -11.23
C GLY A 32 2.28 -9.26 -12.68
N ARG A 33 0.99 -9.39 -12.92
CA ARG A 33 0.42 -9.50 -14.28
C ARG A 33 0.64 -8.22 -15.09
N TRP A 34 0.55 -7.07 -14.46
CA TRP A 34 0.85 -5.78 -15.08
C TRP A 34 2.29 -5.74 -15.62
N ALA A 35 3.26 -6.21 -14.83
CA ALA A 35 4.66 -6.30 -15.25
C ALA A 35 4.85 -7.30 -16.39
N GLN A 36 4.26 -8.49 -16.29
CA GLN A 36 4.37 -9.54 -17.30
C GLN A 36 3.85 -9.08 -18.67
N LYS A 37 2.76 -8.34 -18.71
CA LYS A 37 2.22 -7.74 -19.94
C LYS A 37 3.17 -6.75 -20.60
N ARG A 38 4.16 -6.24 -19.87
CA ARG A 38 5.19 -5.30 -20.34
C ARG A 38 6.55 -5.96 -20.55
N GLY A 39 6.62 -7.30 -20.48
CA GLY A 39 7.87 -8.04 -20.60
C GLY A 39 8.82 -7.83 -19.41
N LEU A 40 8.31 -7.41 -18.27
CA LEU A 40 9.07 -7.17 -17.05
C LEU A 40 8.90 -8.33 -16.06
N PRO A 41 9.89 -8.54 -15.16
CA PRO A 41 9.73 -9.48 -14.06
C PRO A 41 8.55 -9.07 -13.15
N ARG A 42 7.89 -10.03 -12.52
CA ARG A 42 6.80 -9.77 -11.57
C ARG A 42 7.22 -8.84 -10.44
N THR A 43 8.46 -8.95 -9.97
CA THR A 43 9.04 -8.10 -8.91
C THR A 43 9.03 -6.61 -9.29
N ALA A 44 9.24 -6.27 -10.57
CA ALA A 44 9.10 -4.89 -11.04
C ALA A 44 7.66 -4.37 -10.90
N GLY A 45 6.67 -5.25 -11.07
CA GLY A 45 5.26 -4.93 -10.85
C GLY A 45 4.95 -4.63 -9.39
N HIS A 46 5.48 -5.43 -8.47
CA HIS A 46 5.32 -5.20 -7.03
C HIS A 46 5.95 -3.85 -6.60
N ALA A 47 7.12 -3.51 -7.13
CA ALA A 47 7.77 -2.23 -6.87
C ALA A 47 6.93 -1.05 -7.39
N ALA A 48 6.42 -1.15 -8.62
CA ALA A 48 5.55 -0.12 -9.20
C ALA A 48 4.24 0.03 -8.43
N GLY A 49 3.65 -1.09 -7.99
CA GLY A 49 2.44 -1.09 -7.17
C GLY A 49 2.64 -0.43 -5.81
N ALA A 50 3.75 -0.71 -5.15
CA ALA A 50 4.10 -0.10 -3.88
C ALA A 50 4.30 1.43 -4.01
N GLU A 51 4.95 1.89 -5.07
CA GLU A 51 5.12 3.32 -5.34
C GLU A 51 3.77 3.99 -5.64
N ASN A 52 2.90 3.32 -6.39
CA ASN A 52 1.55 3.81 -6.65
C ASN A 52 0.72 3.89 -5.36
N PHE A 53 0.81 2.88 -4.49
CA PHE A 53 0.15 2.91 -3.19
C PHE A 53 0.63 4.09 -2.34
N ARG A 54 1.93 4.37 -2.33
CA ARG A 54 2.49 5.52 -1.63
C ARG A 54 1.87 6.84 -2.10
N THR A 55 1.71 7.01 -3.41
CA THR A 55 1.03 8.17 -4.01
C THR A 55 -0.43 8.28 -3.55
N ILE A 56 -1.16 7.18 -3.58
CA ILE A 56 -2.56 7.13 -3.13
C ILE A 56 -2.67 7.39 -1.62
N ALA A 57 -1.80 6.82 -0.81
CA ALA A 57 -1.80 7.03 0.64
C ALA A 57 -1.52 8.49 1.00
N THR A 58 -0.60 9.13 0.30
CA THR A 58 -0.31 10.56 0.47
C THR A 58 -1.54 11.41 0.12
N TYR A 59 -2.21 11.10 -0.97
CA TYR A 59 -3.44 11.78 -1.36
C TYR A 59 -4.54 11.60 -0.31
N CYS A 60 -4.76 10.38 0.16
CA CYS A 60 -5.75 10.09 1.20
C CYS A 60 -5.49 10.89 2.49
N LYS A 61 -4.23 10.97 2.90
CA LYS A 61 -3.82 11.80 4.03
C LYS A 61 -4.13 13.29 3.77
N ASP A 62 -3.80 13.80 2.60
CA ASP A 62 -3.95 15.21 2.26
C ASP A 62 -5.42 15.65 2.21
N ILE A 63 -6.33 14.78 1.80
CA ILE A 63 -7.77 15.06 1.79
C ILE A 63 -8.44 14.84 3.15
N GLY A 64 -7.71 14.39 4.17
CA GLY A 64 -8.23 14.19 5.51
C GLY A 64 -8.99 12.88 5.72
N LEU A 65 -8.71 11.82 4.96
CA LEU A 65 -9.27 10.50 5.20
C LEU A 65 -8.88 10.01 6.60
N GLU A 66 -9.84 9.47 7.35
CA GLU A 66 -9.57 9.00 8.72
C GLU A 66 -8.82 7.66 8.74
N TYR A 67 -9.24 6.70 7.92
CA TYR A 67 -8.68 5.34 7.89
C TYR A 67 -8.41 4.88 6.47
N LEU A 68 -7.21 4.38 6.23
CA LEU A 68 -6.82 3.72 5.00
C LEU A 68 -6.28 2.33 5.34
N THR A 69 -6.91 1.29 4.79
CA THR A 69 -6.44 -0.09 4.97
C THR A 69 -5.89 -0.61 3.67
N VAL A 70 -4.73 -1.25 3.73
CA VAL A 70 -4.11 -1.92 2.58
C VAL A 70 -3.89 -3.40 2.87
N TYR A 71 -4.30 -4.24 1.94
CA TYR A 71 -4.04 -5.67 1.94
C TYR A 71 -2.73 -5.93 1.22
N ALA A 72 -1.62 -5.87 1.96
CA ALA A 72 -0.28 -5.85 1.37
C ALA A 72 0.30 -7.26 1.12
N PHE A 73 0.03 -8.20 2.01
CA PHE A 73 0.51 -9.57 1.90
C PHE A 73 -0.51 -10.56 2.49
N SER A 74 -1.04 -11.44 1.64
CA SER A 74 -2.00 -12.45 2.06
C SER A 74 -1.32 -13.74 2.50
N THR A 75 -2.05 -14.57 3.27
CA THR A 75 -1.59 -15.92 3.62
C THR A 75 -1.31 -16.78 2.40
N GLU A 76 -1.99 -16.56 1.29
CA GLU A 76 -1.79 -17.27 0.03
C GLU A 76 -0.51 -16.87 -0.68
N ASN A 77 0.02 -15.67 -0.43
CA ASN A 77 1.23 -15.18 -1.09
C ASN A 77 2.50 -15.96 -0.72
N TRP A 78 2.49 -16.71 0.38
CA TRP A 78 3.59 -17.61 0.72
C TRP A 78 3.82 -18.72 -0.31
N LYS A 79 2.80 -19.06 -1.10
CA LYS A 79 2.88 -20.06 -2.17
C LYS A 79 3.66 -19.57 -3.40
N ARG A 80 3.96 -18.28 -3.48
CA ARG A 80 4.74 -17.71 -4.57
C ARG A 80 6.21 -18.11 -4.47
N PRO A 81 7.00 -18.03 -5.57
CA PRO A 81 8.44 -18.30 -5.54
C PRO A 81 9.15 -17.50 -4.44
N ALA A 82 10.13 -18.09 -3.79
CA ALA A 82 10.87 -17.48 -2.68
C ALA A 82 11.51 -16.12 -3.05
N GLU A 83 11.97 -15.98 -4.30
CA GLU A 83 12.51 -14.71 -4.82
C GLU A 83 11.44 -13.61 -4.84
N GLU A 84 10.24 -13.92 -5.28
CA GLU A 84 9.12 -12.96 -5.29
C GLU A 84 8.70 -12.56 -3.87
N VAL A 85 8.58 -13.53 -2.97
CA VAL A 85 8.28 -13.28 -1.54
C VAL A 85 9.37 -12.39 -0.91
N GLY A 86 10.64 -12.70 -1.16
CA GLY A 86 11.76 -11.91 -0.67
C GLY A 86 11.74 -10.48 -1.19
N ALA A 87 11.39 -10.27 -2.45
CA ALA A 87 11.24 -8.94 -3.04
C ALA A 87 10.11 -8.14 -2.37
N ILE A 88 8.97 -8.76 -2.09
CA ILE A 88 7.87 -8.12 -1.38
C ILE A 88 8.28 -7.73 0.04
N MET A 89 8.97 -8.61 0.77
CA MET A 89 9.47 -8.30 2.12
C MET A 89 10.47 -7.15 2.11
N GLY A 90 11.34 -7.07 1.09
CA GLY A 90 12.27 -5.95 0.90
C GLY A 90 11.55 -4.63 0.64
N LEU A 91 10.47 -4.63 -0.13
CA LEU A 91 9.63 -3.46 -0.36
C LEU A 91 8.93 -3.01 0.92
N LEU A 92 8.38 -3.92 1.70
CA LEU A 92 7.78 -3.60 3.00
C LEU A 92 8.78 -2.90 3.91
N LYS A 93 10.00 -3.44 4.02
CA LYS A 93 11.06 -2.83 4.81
C LYS A 93 11.38 -1.42 4.34
N LYS A 94 11.59 -1.23 3.04
CA LYS A 94 11.90 0.06 2.43
C LYS A 94 10.82 1.10 2.75
N TYR A 95 9.56 0.77 2.52
CA TYR A 95 8.46 1.72 2.69
C TYR A 95 8.13 1.99 4.16
N LEU A 96 8.32 1.03 5.06
CA LEU A 96 8.20 1.27 6.50
C LEU A 96 9.29 2.22 7.02
N LEU A 97 10.52 2.07 6.57
CA LEU A 97 11.61 3.00 6.91
C LEU A 97 11.32 4.41 6.41
N GLU A 98 10.81 4.56 5.19
CA GLU A 98 10.37 5.86 4.66
C GLU A 98 9.21 6.43 5.46
N ALA A 99 8.23 5.62 5.83
CA ALA A 99 7.09 6.04 6.64
C ALA A 99 7.55 6.59 8.00
N ILE A 100 8.45 5.91 8.69
CA ILE A 100 9.01 6.36 9.96
C ILE A 100 9.63 7.75 9.82
N SER A 101 10.34 8.02 8.73
CA SER A 101 10.98 9.32 8.52
C SER A 101 10.01 10.49 8.33
N ARG A 102 8.75 10.21 8.01
CA ARG A 102 7.73 11.22 7.68
C ARG A 102 6.56 11.28 8.66
N MET A 103 6.32 10.20 9.44
CA MET A 103 5.07 10.05 10.16
C MET A 103 4.85 11.09 11.24
N GLU A 104 5.89 11.62 11.84
CA GLU A 104 5.79 12.73 12.79
C GLU A 104 5.25 13.99 12.12
N ARG A 105 5.85 14.37 10.98
CA ARG A 105 5.42 15.52 10.19
C ARG A 105 4.00 15.36 9.67
N ASP A 106 3.70 14.19 9.13
CA ASP A 106 2.42 13.89 8.47
C ASP A 106 1.33 13.46 9.46
N ARG A 107 1.69 13.24 10.74
CA ARG A 107 0.77 12.79 11.79
C ARG A 107 0.06 11.49 11.47
N VAL A 108 0.69 10.62 10.68
CA VAL A 108 0.15 9.33 10.28
C VAL A 108 0.36 8.31 11.38
N LYS A 109 -0.72 7.65 11.76
CA LYS A 109 -0.70 6.51 12.68
C LYS A 109 -0.72 5.22 11.88
N MET A 110 0.13 4.25 12.22
CA MET A 110 0.17 2.95 11.54
C MET A 110 -0.17 1.81 12.49
N GLU A 111 -1.02 0.93 12.01
CA GLU A 111 -1.38 -0.32 12.66
C GLU A 111 -1.16 -1.49 11.72
N PHE A 112 -0.90 -2.68 12.27
CA PHE A 112 -0.63 -3.89 11.52
C PHE A 112 -1.57 -4.99 11.95
N PHE A 113 -2.19 -5.66 10.97
CA PHE A 113 -3.14 -6.75 11.18
C PHE A 113 -2.64 -8.02 10.50
N GLY A 114 -2.84 -9.14 11.14
CA GLY A 114 -2.40 -10.44 10.68
C GLY A 114 -1.40 -11.09 11.62
N ASP A 115 -1.05 -12.33 11.34
CA ASP A 115 -0.02 -13.05 12.09
C ASP A 115 1.36 -12.68 11.57
N LEU A 116 2.08 -11.86 12.30
CA LEU A 116 3.41 -11.39 11.92
C LEU A 116 4.52 -12.42 12.23
N SER A 117 4.23 -13.47 12.97
CA SER A 117 5.25 -14.41 13.44
C SER A 117 6.05 -15.12 12.34
N PRO A 118 5.49 -15.44 11.14
CA PRO A 118 6.27 -16.02 10.06
C PRO A 118 7.16 -15.03 9.30
N LEU A 119 7.00 -13.72 9.54
CA LEU A 119 7.81 -12.69 8.88
C LEU A 119 9.25 -12.69 9.42
N PRO A 120 10.23 -12.22 8.63
CA PRO A 120 11.58 -12.00 9.13
C PRO A 120 11.57 -11.17 10.42
N GLN A 121 12.41 -11.53 11.39
CA GLN A 121 12.43 -10.85 12.70
C GLN A 121 12.66 -9.33 12.57
N GLU A 122 13.53 -8.95 11.66
CA GLU A 122 13.79 -7.52 11.38
C GLU A 122 12.51 -6.77 10.97
N LEU A 123 11.68 -7.41 10.17
CA LEU A 123 10.41 -6.82 9.71
C LEU A 123 9.38 -6.77 10.84
N GLN A 124 9.32 -7.82 11.68
CA GLN A 124 8.47 -7.80 12.88
C GLN A 124 8.84 -6.67 13.84
N ASP A 125 10.13 -6.47 14.06
CA ASP A 125 10.65 -5.41 14.93
C ASP A 125 10.34 -4.03 14.35
N LEU A 126 10.45 -3.90 13.04
CA LEU A 126 10.15 -2.65 12.34
C LEU A 126 8.66 -2.30 12.42
N CYS A 127 7.77 -3.28 12.26
CA CYS A 127 6.33 -3.09 12.44
C CYS A 127 6.00 -2.64 13.87
N ARG A 128 6.58 -3.29 14.87
CA ARG A 128 6.39 -2.93 16.28
C ARG A 128 6.86 -1.52 16.56
N ARG A 129 8.05 -1.16 16.08
CA ARG A 129 8.63 0.18 16.23
C ARG A 129 7.78 1.23 15.55
N THR A 130 7.31 0.99 14.34
CA THR A 130 6.44 1.90 13.59
C THR A 130 5.15 2.17 14.33
N ARG A 131 4.50 1.13 14.84
CA ARG A 131 3.29 1.26 15.67
C ARG A 131 3.56 2.10 16.90
N GLU A 132 4.62 1.83 17.63
CA GLU A 132 4.95 2.49 18.88
C GLU A 132 5.25 3.98 18.67
N ILE A 133 6.03 4.33 17.64
CA ILE A 133 6.33 5.73 17.30
C ILE A 133 5.07 6.51 16.99
N SER A 134 4.14 5.89 16.26
CA SER A 134 2.97 6.60 15.70
C SER A 134 1.71 6.54 16.58
N LYS A 135 1.72 5.79 17.67
CA LYS A 135 0.50 5.53 18.46
C LYS A 135 -0.24 6.76 18.97
N GLY A 136 0.47 7.86 19.19
CA GLY A 136 -0.09 9.14 19.67
C GLY A 136 -0.46 10.11 18.55
N TYR A 137 -0.24 9.78 17.29
CA TYR A 137 -0.56 10.66 16.18
C TYR A 137 -2.05 10.57 15.81
N ASP A 138 -2.62 11.71 15.47
CA ASP A 138 -4.06 11.93 15.32
C ASP A 138 -4.53 12.17 13.87
N GLY A 139 -3.63 12.02 12.90
CA GLY A 139 -3.95 12.14 11.49
C GLY A 139 -4.55 10.85 10.92
N CYS A 140 -4.35 10.63 9.63
CA CYS A 140 -4.82 9.40 8.97
C CYS A 140 -4.20 8.16 9.61
N GLN A 141 -5.03 7.17 9.95
CA GLN A 141 -4.58 5.86 10.39
C GLN A 141 -4.47 4.92 9.20
N VAL A 142 -3.26 4.44 8.93
CA VAL A 142 -2.99 3.45 7.91
C VAL A 142 -2.89 2.07 8.53
N ASN A 143 -3.77 1.17 8.13
CA ASN A 143 -3.80 -0.22 8.57
C ASN A 143 -3.16 -1.09 7.50
N VAL A 144 -2.08 -1.77 7.83
CA VAL A 144 -1.36 -2.67 6.92
C VAL A 144 -1.66 -4.11 7.29
N CYS A 145 -2.31 -4.84 6.39
CA CYS A 145 -2.61 -6.25 6.59
C CYS A 145 -1.47 -7.11 6.02
N LEU A 146 -0.78 -7.83 6.90
CA LEU A 146 0.37 -8.68 6.58
C LEU A 146 0.12 -10.09 7.07
N ASN A 147 0.33 -11.08 6.20
CA ASN A 147 0.00 -12.47 6.49
C ASN A 147 -1.44 -12.59 7.01
N TYR A 148 -2.33 -11.88 6.35
CA TYR A 148 -3.74 -11.79 6.67
C TYR A 148 -4.54 -12.60 5.65
N GLY A 149 -5.49 -13.39 6.12
CA GLY A 149 -6.37 -14.16 5.26
C GLY A 149 -7.49 -14.79 6.07
N GLY A 150 -8.59 -15.07 5.39
CA GLY A 150 -9.75 -15.72 6.01
C GLY A 150 -10.22 -16.90 5.21
#